data_a62af89a54313cdbd7b9b57736cc6179
#
_entry.id   a62af89a54313cdbd7b9b57736cc6179
#
_cell.length_a   1.000
_cell.length_b   1.000
_cell.length_c   1.000
_cell.angle_alpha   90.00
_cell.angle_beta   90.00
_cell.angle_gamma   90.00
#
_symmetry.space_group_name_H-M   'P 1'
#
loop_
_entity.id
_entity.type
_entity.pdbx_description
1 polymer ?
#
loop_
_entity_poly.entity_id
_entity_poly.type
_entity_poly.pdbx_seq_one_letter_code
_entity_poly.pdbx_strand_id
1 'polypeptide(L)'
;MAVIGGRNVGNNDLVVMGAGVLILIDSFLPWYGASFGGFSATVSGWNAGFGAWFSILLVIAVAGVTAARVFAGRSLPAVGGGAVSWTFLTAAVSAVALIIMLLRWLTFPSGSHGVSAGGKFGIYIGLIIAIVQTVYGYLSITQAGEKLPWQKRTA
;
A
#
# COMPACT_ATOMS: atom_id res chain seq x y z
N MET A 1 16.64 4.46 -14.10
CA MET A 1 15.87 5.71 -13.99
C MET A 1 15.00 5.90 -15.22
N ALA A 2 13.77 6.32 -15.01
CA ALA A 2 12.85 6.64 -16.10
C ALA A 2 12.67 8.16 -16.18
N VAL A 3 12.46 8.69 -17.38
CA VAL A 3 12.13 10.10 -17.59
C VAL A 3 10.62 10.21 -17.86
N ILE A 4 9.91 10.89 -16.97
CA ILE A 4 8.46 11.07 -17.08
C ILE A 4 8.18 12.56 -16.93
N GLY A 5 7.49 13.14 -17.91
CA GLY A 5 7.18 14.57 -17.91
C GLY A 5 8.41 15.47 -17.82
N GLY A 6 9.53 15.06 -18.41
CA GLY A 6 10.79 15.80 -18.37
C GLY A 6 11.57 15.68 -17.06
N ARG A 7 11.16 14.82 -16.16
CA ARG A 7 11.83 14.60 -14.88
C ARG A 7 12.37 13.19 -14.75
N ASN A 8 13.55 13.07 -14.15
CA ASN A 8 14.11 11.76 -13.83
C ASN A 8 13.42 11.20 -12.58
N VAL A 9 12.82 10.01 -12.74
CA VAL A 9 12.15 9.31 -11.66
C VAL A 9 12.96 8.07 -11.31
N GLY A 10 13.29 7.91 -10.05
CA GLY A 10 13.97 6.70 -9.56
C GLY A 10 13.10 5.47 -9.75
N ASN A 11 13.71 4.32 -10.06
CA ASN A 11 12.97 3.08 -10.26
C ASN A 11 12.13 2.69 -9.03
N ASN A 12 12.65 2.93 -7.83
CA ASN A 12 11.92 2.63 -6.60
C ASN A 12 10.68 3.50 -6.44
N ASP A 13 10.79 4.80 -6.72
CA ASP A 13 9.65 5.71 -6.67
C ASP A 13 8.61 5.37 -7.74
N LEU A 14 9.07 4.94 -8.92
CA LEU A 14 8.19 4.51 -10.00
C LEU A 14 7.36 3.29 -9.58
N VAL A 15 7.98 2.32 -8.90
CA VAL A 15 7.28 1.12 -8.39
C VAL A 15 6.28 1.51 -7.31
N VAL A 16 6.64 2.40 -6.40
CA VAL A 16 5.74 2.87 -5.33
C VAL A 16 4.51 3.58 -5.92
N MET A 17 4.71 4.44 -6.91
CA MET A 17 3.60 5.11 -7.59
C MET A 17 2.74 4.12 -8.39
N GLY A 18 3.38 3.19 -9.09
CA GLY A 18 2.69 2.14 -9.85
C GLY A 18 1.84 1.24 -8.95
N ALA A 19 2.30 0.97 -7.74
CA ALA A 19 1.53 0.19 -6.76
C ALA A 19 0.20 0.86 -6.43
N GLY A 20 0.17 2.19 -6.33
CA GLY A 20 -1.06 2.94 -6.10
C GLY A 20 -2.07 2.78 -7.23
N VAL A 21 -1.60 2.81 -8.47
CA VAL A 21 -2.47 2.59 -9.64
C VAL A 21 -2.99 1.16 -9.65
N LEU A 22 -2.12 0.20 -9.41
CA LEU A 22 -2.51 -1.22 -9.40
C LEU A 22 -3.50 -1.53 -8.28
N ILE A 23 -3.31 -0.98 -7.09
CA ILE A 23 -4.26 -1.21 -5.98
C ILE A 23 -5.61 -0.57 -6.26
N LEU A 24 -5.63 0.56 -6.95
CA LEU A 24 -6.88 1.20 -7.37
C LEU A 24 -7.68 0.27 -8.28
N ILE A 25 -7.02 -0.35 -9.26
CA ILE A 25 -7.65 -1.32 -10.15
C ILE A 25 -8.08 -2.55 -9.36
N ASP A 26 -7.19 -3.12 -8.54
CA ASP A 26 -7.46 -4.30 -7.73
C ASP A 26 -8.59 -4.08 -6.72
N SER A 27 -8.79 -2.86 -6.25
CA SER A 27 -9.82 -2.53 -5.28
C SER A 27 -11.25 -2.81 -5.76
N PHE A 28 -11.44 -2.86 -7.07
CA PHE A 28 -12.74 -3.19 -7.67
C PHE A 28 -12.91 -4.68 -7.95
N LEU A 29 -11.85 -5.47 -7.78
CA LEU A 29 -11.92 -6.93 -7.93
C LEU A 29 -12.52 -7.57 -6.67
N PRO A 30 -12.98 -8.82 -6.77
CA PRO A 30 -13.49 -9.53 -5.58
C PRO A 30 -12.38 -9.76 -4.55
N TRP A 31 -12.57 -9.24 -3.36
CA TRP A 31 -11.66 -9.42 -2.22
C TRP A 31 -12.16 -10.46 -1.23
N TYR A 32 -13.47 -10.56 -1.08
CA TYR A 32 -14.11 -11.50 -0.18
C TYR A 32 -15.36 -12.04 -0.85
N GLY A 33 -15.69 -13.27 -0.56
CA GLY A 33 -16.90 -13.87 -1.11
C GLY A 33 -17.44 -15.00 -0.27
N ALA A 34 -18.72 -15.28 -0.47
CA ALA A 34 -19.42 -16.37 0.17
C ALA A 34 -20.30 -17.09 -0.84
N SER A 35 -20.49 -18.39 -0.66
CA SER A 35 -21.40 -19.18 -1.49
C SER A 35 -22.21 -20.12 -0.63
N PHE A 36 -23.47 -20.31 -1.04
CA PHE A 36 -24.43 -21.17 -0.35
C PHE A 36 -25.44 -21.70 -1.37
N GLY A 37 -25.65 -23.00 -1.38
CA GLY A 37 -26.73 -23.64 -2.16
C GLY A 37 -26.72 -23.31 -3.65
N GLY A 38 -25.54 -23.14 -4.27
CA GLY A 38 -25.43 -22.78 -5.67
C GLY A 38 -25.42 -21.25 -5.90
N PHE A 39 -25.71 -20.46 -4.88
CA PHE A 39 -25.61 -19.00 -4.95
C PHE A 39 -24.26 -18.55 -4.44
N SER A 40 -23.67 -17.56 -5.12
CA SER A 40 -22.41 -16.96 -4.69
C SER A 40 -22.50 -15.45 -4.77
N ALA A 41 -21.86 -14.78 -3.82
CA ALA A 41 -21.75 -13.33 -3.80
C ALA A 41 -20.33 -12.94 -3.44
N THR A 42 -19.84 -11.87 -4.07
CA THR A 42 -18.51 -11.33 -3.80
C THR A 42 -18.62 -9.85 -3.51
N VAL A 43 -17.67 -9.34 -2.73
CA VAL A 43 -17.55 -7.91 -2.48
C VAL A 43 -16.16 -7.44 -2.86
N SER A 44 -16.08 -6.22 -3.35
CA SER A 44 -14.81 -5.57 -3.70
C SER A 44 -14.06 -5.17 -2.42
N GLY A 45 -12.82 -4.70 -2.60
CA GLY A 45 -12.03 -4.18 -1.48
C GLY A 45 -12.73 -3.05 -0.72
N TRP A 46 -13.53 -2.25 -1.41
CA TRP A 46 -14.28 -1.14 -0.79
C TRP A 46 -15.38 -1.63 0.15
N ASN A 47 -15.92 -2.81 -0.08
CA ASN A 47 -17.00 -3.38 0.69
C ASN A 47 -16.57 -4.56 1.57
N ALA A 48 -15.30 -4.89 1.57
CA ALA A 48 -14.75 -6.01 2.34
C ALA A 48 -14.43 -5.65 3.80
N GLY A 49 -14.91 -4.52 4.28
CA GLY A 49 -14.75 -4.06 5.65
C GLY A 49 -13.72 -2.94 5.81
N PHE A 50 -13.71 -2.32 6.99
CA PHE A 50 -12.88 -1.15 7.28
C PHE A 50 -11.40 -1.41 6.97
N GLY A 51 -10.85 -2.52 7.46
CA GLY A 51 -9.43 -2.83 7.23
C GLY A 51 -9.07 -2.96 5.75
N ALA A 52 -10.00 -3.40 4.92
CA ALA A 52 -9.76 -3.51 3.48
C ALA A 52 -9.70 -2.13 2.82
N TRP A 53 -10.76 -1.33 2.90
CA TRP A 53 -10.78 -0.04 2.22
C TRP A 53 -9.78 0.97 2.82
N PHE A 54 -9.55 0.91 4.12
CA PHE A 54 -8.58 1.79 4.77
C PHE A 54 -7.15 1.49 4.30
N SER A 55 -6.77 0.21 4.19
CA SER A 55 -5.46 -0.17 3.65
C SER A 55 -5.30 0.25 2.19
N ILE A 56 -6.35 0.12 1.38
CA ILE A 56 -6.36 0.60 0.00
C ILE A 56 -6.07 2.11 -0.06
N LEU A 57 -6.76 2.89 0.77
CA LEU A 57 -6.55 4.33 0.84
C LEU A 57 -5.12 4.69 1.26
N LEU A 58 -4.53 3.95 2.20
CA LEU A 58 -3.15 4.17 2.61
C LEU A 58 -2.17 3.91 1.47
N VAL A 59 -2.35 2.83 0.71
CA VAL A 59 -1.50 2.52 -0.45
C VAL A 59 -1.61 3.64 -1.50
N ILE A 60 -2.82 4.10 -1.78
CA ILE A 60 -3.05 5.20 -2.73
C ILE A 60 -2.42 6.49 -2.21
N ALA A 61 -2.57 6.79 -0.92
CA ALA A 61 -2.00 7.98 -0.30
C ALA A 61 -0.45 8.00 -0.40
N VAL A 62 0.19 6.86 -0.15
CA VAL A 62 1.64 6.72 -0.30
C VAL A 62 2.07 7.02 -1.74
N ALA A 63 1.37 6.44 -2.71
CA ALA A 63 1.65 6.70 -4.13
C ALA A 63 1.45 8.19 -4.48
N GLY A 64 0.39 8.80 -3.96
CA GLY A 64 0.10 10.22 -4.18
C GLY A 64 1.16 11.14 -3.59
N VAL A 65 1.61 10.88 -2.36
CA VAL A 65 2.68 11.66 -1.73
C VAL A 65 3.99 11.49 -2.49
N THR A 66 4.31 10.28 -2.92
CA THR A 66 5.51 10.01 -3.73
C THR A 66 5.46 10.77 -5.05
N ALA A 67 4.32 10.76 -5.73
CA ALA A 67 4.12 11.51 -6.95
C ALA A 67 4.25 13.03 -6.72
N ALA A 68 3.71 13.53 -5.61
CA ALA A 68 3.82 14.95 -5.27
C ALA A 68 5.29 15.35 -5.06
N ARG A 69 6.08 14.53 -4.39
CA ARG A 69 7.52 14.79 -4.21
C ARG A 69 8.27 14.81 -5.54
N VAL A 70 7.95 13.86 -6.41
CA VAL A 70 8.66 13.70 -7.69
C VAL A 70 8.27 14.78 -8.69
N PHE A 71 6.97 15.08 -8.83
CA PHE A 71 6.48 15.92 -9.92
C PHE A 71 6.24 17.38 -9.53
N ALA A 72 5.93 17.67 -8.27
CA ALA A 72 5.66 19.04 -7.85
C ALA A 72 6.91 19.92 -7.73
N GLY A 73 8.09 19.34 -7.65
CA GLY A 73 9.35 20.07 -7.51
C GLY A 73 9.44 20.91 -6.25
N ARG A 74 8.52 20.73 -5.33
CA ARG A 74 8.49 21.45 -4.04
C ARG A 74 8.94 20.53 -2.93
N SER A 75 9.74 21.07 -2.02
CA SER A 75 9.99 20.37 -0.77
C SER A 75 8.70 20.33 0.06
N LEU A 76 8.32 19.14 0.51
CA LEU A 76 7.20 18.99 1.41
C LEU A 76 7.57 19.56 2.79
N PRO A 77 6.58 20.01 3.58
CA PRO A 77 6.85 20.54 4.92
C PRO A 77 7.63 19.54 5.77
N ALA A 78 8.56 20.04 6.60
CA ALA A 78 9.32 19.18 7.50
C ALA A 78 8.38 18.54 8.54
N VAL A 79 8.59 17.25 8.79
CA VAL A 79 7.84 16.50 9.80
C VAL A 79 8.76 16.25 10.99
N GLY A 80 8.24 16.49 12.19
CA GLY A 80 9.00 16.27 13.42
C GLY A 80 10.27 17.11 13.53
N GLY A 81 10.23 18.36 13.03
CA GLY A 81 11.40 19.23 13.05
C GLY A 81 12.54 18.79 12.14
N GLY A 82 12.23 18.02 11.08
CA GLY A 82 13.22 17.47 10.17
C GLY A 82 13.83 16.15 10.62
N ALA A 83 13.38 15.59 11.74
CA ALA A 83 13.89 14.32 12.27
C ALA A 83 13.41 13.12 11.44
N VAL A 84 12.29 13.25 10.75
CA VAL A 84 11.67 12.20 9.97
C VAL A 84 11.57 12.66 8.52
N SER A 85 12.10 11.87 7.59
CA SER A 85 11.98 12.16 6.16
C SER A 85 10.65 11.68 5.63
N TRP A 86 10.18 12.30 4.54
CA TRP A 86 8.99 11.84 3.84
C TRP A 86 9.17 10.45 3.24
N THR A 87 10.38 10.11 2.81
CA THR A 87 10.69 8.76 2.30
C THR A 87 10.48 7.72 3.39
N PHE A 88 10.97 7.98 4.60
CA PHE A 88 10.74 7.09 5.74
C PHE A 88 9.25 7.02 6.08
N LEU A 89 8.57 8.16 6.11
CA LEU A 89 7.16 8.23 6.48
C LEU A 89 6.29 7.43 5.51
N THR A 90 6.52 7.56 4.20
CA THR A 90 5.79 6.80 3.19
C THR A 90 6.07 5.29 3.29
N ALA A 91 7.30 4.90 3.56
CA ALA A 91 7.65 3.51 3.78
C ALA A 91 6.96 2.94 5.04
N ALA A 92 6.92 3.72 6.11
CA ALA A 92 6.25 3.31 7.35
C ALA A 92 4.73 3.16 7.14
N VAL A 93 4.10 4.08 6.43
CA VAL A 93 2.67 4.00 6.11
C VAL A 93 2.38 2.80 5.20
N SER A 94 3.26 2.49 4.25
CA SER A 94 3.13 1.28 3.41
C SER A 94 3.16 0.02 4.26
N ALA A 95 4.06 -0.05 5.23
CA ALA A 95 4.15 -1.19 6.15
C ALA A 95 2.88 -1.33 7.00
N VAL A 96 2.35 -0.21 7.49
CA VAL A 96 1.09 -0.18 8.23
C VAL A 96 -0.07 -0.67 7.35
N ALA A 97 -0.14 -0.22 6.12
CA ALA A 97 -1.16 -0.65 5.16
C ALA A 97 -1.09 -2.18 4.94
N LEU A 98 0.12 -2.71 4.79
CA LEU A 98 0.34 -4.15 4.63
C LEU A 98 -0.15 -4.91 5.85
N ILE A 99 0.20 -4.45 7.06
CA ILE A 99 -0.22 -5.08 8.31
C ILE A 99 -1.75 -5.06 8.44
N ILE A 100 -2.39 -3.93 8.17
CA ILE A 100 -3.85 -3.81 8.23
C ILE A 100 -4.51 -4.77 7.23
N MET A 101 -3.99 -4.84 6.03
CA MET A 101 -4.50 -5.71 4.98
C MET A 101 -4.34 -7.20 5.36
N LEU A 102 -3.19 -7.58 5.93
CA LEU A 102 -2.96 -8.93 6.45
C LEU A 102 -3.93 -9.28 7.56
N LEU A 103 -4.13 -8.38 8.52
CA LEU A 103 -5.06 -8.59 9.62
C LEU A 103 -6.49 -8.74 9.08
N ARG A 104 -6.86 -7.96 8.09
CA ARG A 104 -8.19 -8.08 7.48
C ARG A 104 -8.36 -9.42 6.78
N TRP A 105 -7.36 -9.87 6.04
CA TRP A 105 -7.38 -11.18 5.40
C TRP A 105 -7.54 -12.32 6.43
N LEU A 106 -6.78 -12.25 7.52
CA LEU A 106 -6.82 -13.26 8.58
C LEU A 106 -8.12 -13.24 9.37
N THR A 107 -8.82 -12.10 9.41
CA THR A 107 -10.07 -11.94 10.15
C THR A 107 -11.32 -12.04 9.28
N PHE A 108 -11.19 -12.37 8.00
CA PHE A 108 -12.37 -12.61 7.17
C PHE A 108 -13.17 -13.76 7.78
N PRO A 109 -14.50 -13.59 7.90
CA PRO A 109 -15.34 -14.66 8.42
C PRO A 109 -15.23 -15.91 7.54
N SER A 110 -15.08 -17.06 8.18
CA SER A 110 -15.16 -18.35 7.51
C SER A 110 -16.61 -18.81 7.46
N GLY A 111 -16.94 -19.61 6.45
CA GLY A 111 -18.28 -20.13 6.32
C GLY A 111 -18.63 -21.19 7.37
N SER A 112 -19.92 -21.29 7.67
CA SER A 112 -20.48 -22.33 8.55
C SER A 112 -21.86 -22.73 8.03
N HIS A 113 -22.34 -23.88 8.47
CA HIS A 113 -23.68 -24.38 8.13
C HIS A 113 -23.97 -24.45 6.61
N GLY A 114 -23.00 -24.96 5.84
CA GLY A 114 -23.11 -25.09 4.39
C GLY A 114 -22.76 -23.85 3.60
N VAL A 115 -22.39 -22.76 4.27
CA VAL A 115 -21.87 -21.54 3.64
C VAL A 115 -20.36 -21.65 3.53
N SER A 116 -19.83 -21.46 2.32
CA SER A 116 -18.40 -21.36 2.08
C SER A 116 -18.04 -19.89 1.94
N ALA A 117 -17.10 -19.39 2.73
CA ALA A 117 -16.72 -17.99 2.71
C ALA A 117 -15.21 -17.83 2.88
N GLY A 118 -14.65 -16.81 2.30
CA GLY A 118 -13.21 -16.52 2.43
C GLY A 118 -12.71 -15.46 1.46
N GLY A 119 -11.42 -15.21 1.52
CA GLY A 119 -10.74 -14.27 0.63
C GLY A 119 -10.78 -14.74 -0.81
N LYS A 120 -10.96 -13.81 -1.71
CA LYS A 120 -10.91 -14.03 -3.15
C LYS A 120 -9.58 -13.52 -3.72
N PHE A 121 -9.38 -13.70 -5.03
CA PHE A 121 -8.09 -13.37 -5.65
C PHE A 121 -7.68 -11.90 -5.48
N GLY A 122 -8.62 -10.97 -5.36
CA GLY A 122 -8.32 -9.55 -5.19
C GLY A 122 -7.51 -9.25 -3.93
N ILE A 123 -7.83 -9.87 -2.78
CA ILE A 123 -7.07 -9.64 -1.54
C ILE A 123 -5.62 -10.16 -1.67
N TYR A 124 -5.42 -11.27 -2.38
CA TYR A 124 -4.08 -11.82 -2.59
C TYR A 124 -3.25 -10.91 -3.49
N ILE A 125 -3.83 -10.39 -4.55
CA ILE A 125 -3.18 -9.41 -5.42
C ILE A 125 -2.87 -8.14 -4.63
N GLY A 126 -3.82 -7.67 -3.82
CA GLY A 126 -3.63 -6.50 -2.96
C GLY A 126 -2.48 -6.68 -1.97
N LEU A 127 -2.37 -7.85 -1.36
CA LEU A 127 -1.27 -8.18 -0.45
C LEU A 127 0.08 -8.13 -1.17
N ILE A 128 0.17 -8.70 -2.37
CA ILE A 128 1.39 -8.66 -3.18
C ILE A 128 1.77 -7.21 -3.50
N ILE A 129 0.81 -6.39 -3.91
CA ILE A 129 1.02 -4.96 -4.21
C ILE A 129 1.54 -4.24 -2.96
N ALA A 130 0.94 -4.47 -1.81
CA ALA A 130 1.35 -3.83 -0.55
C ALA A 130 2.76 -4.26 -0.13
N ILE A 131 3.11 -5.53 -0.31
CA ILE A 131 4.47 -6.03 -0.05
C ILE A 131 5.47 -5.33 -0.96
N VAL A 132 5.19 -5.28 -2.26
CA VAL A 132 6.06 -4.62 -3.24
C VAL A 132 6.25 -3.15 -2.89
N GLN A 133 5.16 -2.43 -2.59
CA GLN A 133 5.25 -1.02 -2.22
C GLN A 133 6.08 -0.81 -0.95
N THR A 134 5.93 -1.66 0.05
CA THR A 134 6.69 -1.58 1.31
C THR A 134 8.18 -1.81 1.06
N VAL A 135 8.52 -2.86 0.30
CA VAL A 135 9.92 -3.20 -0.01
C VAL A 135 10.60 -2.07 -0.79
N TYR A 136 9.95 -1.59 -1.85
CA TYR A 136 10.54 -0.54 -2.67
C TYR A 136 10.53 0.82 -1.98
N GLY A 137 9.59 1.07 -1.08
CA GLY A 137 9.61 2.23 -0.20
C GLY A 137 10.84 2.21 0.72
N TYR A 138 11.14 1.05 1.29
CA TYR A 138 12.33 0.87 2.12
C TYR A 138 13.61 1.04 1.29
N LEU A 139 13.67 0.46 0.09
CA LEU A 139 14.82 0.61 -0.80
C LEU A 139 15.04 2.07 -1.20
N SER A 140 13.98 2.87 -1.31
CA SER A 140 14.10 4.31 -1.56
C SER A 140 14.84 5.03 -0.44
N ILE A 141 14.67 4.61 0.82
CA ILE A 141 15.40 5.17 1.97
C ILE A 141 16.90 4.90 1.81
N THR A 142 17.27 3.66 1.54
CA THR A 142 18.67 3.25 1.41
C THR A 142 19.33 3.90 0.18
N GLN A 143 18.60 3.99 -0.92
CA GLN A 143 19.10 4.62 -2.16
C GLN A 143 19.33 6.12 -1.99
N ALA A 144 18.50 6.80 -1.20
CA ALA A 144 18.67 8.21 -0.91
C ALA A 144 19.80 8.48 0.08
N GLY A 145 20.42 7.45 0.65
CA GLY A 145 21.45 7.57 1.66
C GLY A 145 20.95 8.12 2.99
N GLU A 146 19.66 8.07 3.21
CA GLU A 146 19.03 8.57 4.43
C GLU A 146 19.26 7.61 5.59
N LYS A 147 19.53 8.20 6.77
CA LYS A 147 19.59 7.42 8.00
C LYS A 147 18.20 7.29 8.59
N LEU A 148 17.91 6.11 9.13
CA LEU A 148 16.68 5.87 9.85
C LEU A 148 16.67 6.68 11.16
N PRO A 149 15.50 7.07 11.69
CA PRO A 149 15.45 7.93 12.89
C PRO A 149 16.23 7.38 14.09
N TRP A 150 16.21 6.06 14.28
CA TRP A 150 16.96 5.43 15.36
C TRP A 150 18.47 5.38 15.10
N GLN A 151 18.91 5.45 13.84
CA GLN A 151 20.34 5.52 13.50
C GLN A 151 20.92 6.92 13.74
N LYS A 152 20.09 7.95 13.64
CA LYS A 152 20.51 9.33 13.91
C LYS A 152 20.85 9.58 15.37
N ARG A 153 20.34 8.76 16.29
CA ARG A 153 20.60 8.89 17.74
C ARG A 153 21.95 8.34 18.16
N THR A 154 22.57 7.51 17.33
CA THR A 154 23.83 6.84 17.65
C THR A 154 25.06 7.50 17.02
N ALA A 155 24.85 8.57 16.30
CA ALA A 155 25.95 9.29 15.61
C ALA A 155 26.55 10.41 16.47
#